data_ba203fbe301e4126ce8ce0ab2a46807c
#
_entry.id   ba203fbe301e4126ce8ce0ab2a46807c
#
_cell.length_a   1.000
_cell.length_b   1.000
_cell.length_c   1.000
_cell.angle_alpha   90.00
_cell.angle_beta   90.00
_cell.angle_gamma   90.00
#
_symmetry.space_group_name_H-M   'P 1'
#
loop_
_entity.id
_entity.type
_entity.pdbx_description
1 polymer ?
#
loop_
_entity_poly.entity_id
_entity_poly.type
_entity_poly.pdbx_seq_one_letter_code
_entity_poly.pdbx_strand_id
1 'polypeptide(L)'
;MKKLPLVLLAIVSLFVLAGCHGDKQYDDLLQQADSIMNIDDDSAKVAIKLLDKVKPQLNDFSKTQRMRYQLLYHKAMNKADISFSSDSIMKNVVAYYEKHGTSNERMLAYYMLGCVYRDIHEAPMALEYYNKATEQADTTSQDCDYATLCRIYGQMGILFEKQFLPYQELGALAKAVKYAYSAKDTLNAIRYYQNKNSAYDFLGKKDSAMIINLKAANLFRKHGYDYDANIAFGCNYIYYINNKNYPKAKEAFEAYQSTNYQGNTNYDDSKAFLLYEKGLYYMFTNNLNIAYTCLQQSLKLSKSYSNKCAATKGLAKYYTKTNHSALAAKYALLSSEYNDSSLYELRESQLQQMQAMYDYSRNQKLAKEAEYKAKQRLNTIYLIIISSCMILLSAVYIYRKNIRKRNHKLLVAQRLY
;
A
#
# COMPACT_ATOMS: atom_id res chain seq x y z
N MET A 1 -3.84 24.06 22.07
CA MET A 1 -3.41 22.71 21.66
C MET A 1 -2.04 22.24 22.20
N LYS A 2 -1.53 22.71 23.35
CA LYS A 2 -0.21 22.32 23.92
C LYS A 2 -0.28 21.39 25.16
N LYS A 3 -1.45 20.86 25.53
CA LYS A 3 -1.61 20.01 26.72
C LYS A 3 -1.76 18.51 26.48
N LEU A 4 -1.89 18.08 25.23
CA LEU A 4 -2.06 16.66 24.87
C LEU A 4 -0.81 15.80 25.09
N PRO A 5 0.44 16.25 24.79
CA PRO A 5 1.62 15.43 25.00
C PRO A 5 1.97 15.18 26.49
N LEU A 6 1.56 16.07 27.39
CA LEU A 6 1.83 15.88 28.82
C LEU A 6 0.89 14.85 29.48
N VAL A 7 -0.36 14.76 29.02
CA VAL A 7 -1.31 13.75 29.49
C VAL A 7 -0.92 12.36 28.99
N LEU A 8 -0.44 12.26 27.74
CA LEU A 8 0.10 11.01 27.21
C LEU A 8 1.36 10.54 27.97
N LEU A 9 2.25 11.45 28.33
CA LEU A 9 3.45 11.12 29.11
C LEU A 9 3.11 10.68 30.55
N ALA A 10 2.09 11.26 31.16
CA ALA A 10 1.63 10.90 32.50
C ALA A 10 0.94 9.52 32.53
N ILE A 11 0.20 9.15 31.50
CA ILE A 11 -0.42 7.82 31.38
C ILE A 11 0.65 6.73 31.20
N VAL A 12 1.72 7.01 30.44
CA VAL A 12 2.84 6.09 30.24
C VAL A 12 3.66 5.87 31.54
N SER A 13 3.73 6.85 32.45
CA SER A 13 4.51 6.73 33.69
C SER A 13 3.79 5.97 34.81
N LEU A 14 2.45 5.87 34.80
CA LEU A 14 1.67 5.22 35.86
C LEU A 14 1.63 3.69 35.80
N PHE A 15 1.96 3.08 34.63
CA PHE A 15 1.92 1.63 34.44
C PHE A 15 3.26 0.91 34.66
N VAL A 16 4.34 1.61 34.99
CA VAL A 16 5.69 1.02 35.19
C VAL A 16 5.90 0.39 36.59
N LEU A 17 4.94 0.49 37.52
CA LEU A 17 5.13 0.17 38.94
C LEU A 17 4.37 -1.06 39.50
N ALA A 18 3.78 -1.93 38.65
CA ALA A 18 3.16 -3.17 39.15
C ALA A 18 3.91 -4.40 38.62
N GLY A 19 4.87 -4.87 39.37
CA GLY A 19 5.59 -6.09 39.08
C GLY A 19 4.76 -7.36 39.30
N CYS A 20 5.17 -8.44 38.63
CA CYS A 20 4.72 -9.84 38.63
C CYS A 20 3.62 -10.19 37.62
N HIS A 21 4.04 -10.52 36.42
CA HIS A 21 3.57 -11.59 35.50
C HIS A 21 4.08 -11.22 34.07
N GLY A 22 5.28 -11.64 33.73
CA GLY A 22 5.98 -11.23 32.50
C GLY A 22 5.14 -11.41 31.22
N ASP A 23 4.37 -12.49 31.10
CA ASP A 23 3.55 -12.74 29.89
C ASP A 23 2.43 -11.72 29.70
N LYS A 24 1.71 -11.35 30.77
CA LYS A 24 0.59 -10.40 30.71
C LYS A 24 1.07 -8.97 30.45
N GLN A 25 2.21 -8.60 31.00
CA GLN A 25 2.79 -7.27 30.80
C GLN A 25 3.14 -6.99 29.34
N TYR A 26 3.66 -7.98 28.63
CA TYR A 26 3.99 -7.84 27.19
C TYR A 26 2.74 -7.75 26.33
N ASP A 27 1.70 -8.51 26.63
CA ASP A 27 0.41 -8.46 25.93
C ASP A 27 -0.26 -7.07 26.09
N ASP A 28 -0.27 -6.52 27.31
CA ASP A 28 -0.81 -5.20 27.59
C ASP A 28 -0.05 -4.11 26.83
N LEU A 29 1.28 -4.21 26.76
CA LEU A 29 2.12 -3.28 26.01
C LEU A 29 1.88 -3.35 24.49
N LEU A 30 1.78 -4.55 23.93
CA LEU A 30 1.45 -4.75 22.53
C LEU A 30 0.05 -4.21 22.19
N GLN A 31 -0.91 -4.40 23.08
CA GLN A 31 -2.25 -3.83 22.91
C GLN A 31 -2.23 -2.30 23.01
N GLN A 32 -1.46 -1.73 23.93
CA GLN A 32 -1.27 -0.27 24.04
C GLN A 32 -0.63 0.30 22.76
N ALA A 33 0.40 -0.34 22.21
CA ALA A 33 1.02 0.08 20.97
C ALA A 33 0.03 0.10 19.80
N ASP A 34 -0.81 -0.94 19.67
CA ASP A 34 -1.86 -1.02 18.64
C ASP A 34 -2.90 0.08 18.81
N SER A 35 -3.34 0.33 20.06
CA SER A 35 -4.34 1.38 20.36
C SER A 35 -3.81 2.78 20.04
N ILE A 36 -2.55 3.07 20.40
CA ILE A 36 -1.90 4.36 20.09
C ILE A 36 -1.89 4.63 18.60
N MET A 37 -1.58 3.63 17.77
CA MET A 37 -1.55 3.78 16.31
C MET A 37 -2.90 4.18 15.69
N ASN A 38 -4.00 4.04 16.40
CA ASN A 38 -5.34 4.38 15.90
C ASN A 38 -5.78 5.81 16.22
N ILE A 39 -4.94 6.60 16.92
CA ILE A 39 -5.30 7.98 17.35
C ILE A 39 -5.11 8.95 16.17
N ASP A 40 -3.91 9.03 15.59
CA ASP A 40 -3.56 9.93 14.48
C ASP A 40 -2.33 9.42 13.71
N ASP A 41 -1.88 10.16 12.72
CA ASP A 41 -0.75 9.76 11.88
C ASP A 41 0.60 9.89 12.61
N ASP A 42 0.78 10.87 13.51
CA ASP A 42 2.01 11.05 14.30
C ASP A 42 2.17 10.01 15.41
N SER A 43 1.07 9.40 15.84
CA SER A 43 1.04 8.39 16.90
C SER A 43 1.81 7.10 16.55
N ALA A 44 2.03 6.84 15.26
CA ALA A 44 2.84 5.69 14.82
C ALA A 44 4.28 5.76 15.30
N LYS A 45 4.89 6.97 15.33
CA LYS A 45 6.24 7.17 15.86
C LYS A 45 6.32 6.93 17.38
N VAL A 46 5.22 7.23 18.10
CA VAL A 46 5.11 6.95 19.54
C VAL A 46 5.01 5.45 19.77
N ALA A 47 4.21 4.74 18.97
CA ALA A 47 4.10 3.29 19.02
C ALA A 47 5.44 2.59 18.72
N ILE A 48 6.21 3.05 17.72
CA ILE A 48 7.57 2.55 17.46
C ILE A 48 8.46 2.69 18.70
N LYS A 49 8.51 3.88 19.31
CA LYS A 49 9.31 4.11 20.52
C LYS A 49 8.89 3.21 21.68
N LEU A 50 7.59 2.91 21.81
CA LEU A 50 7.09 1.99 22.82
C LEU A 50 7.54 0.55 22.55
N LEU A 51 7.43 0.11 21.30
CA LEU A 51 7.88 -1.21 20.87
C LEU A 51 9.41 -1.37 20.94
N ASP A 52 10.18 -0.33 20.66
CA ASP A 52 11.64 -0.36 20.76
C ASP A 52 12.11 -0.59 22.21
N LYS A 53 11.37 -0.15 23.23
CA LYS A 53 11.72 -0.39 24.64
C LYS A 53 11.74 -1.86 25.02
N VAL A 54 10.91 -2.69 24.38
CA VAL A 54 10.82 -4.14 24.66
C VAL A 54 11.61 -4.99 23.67
N LYS A 55 12.18 -4.37 22.64
CA LYS A 55 13.00 -5.06 21.66
C LYS A 55 14.16 -5.90 22.28
N PRO A 56 14.88 -5.43 23.33
CA PRO A 56 15.91 -6.24 23.99
C PRO A 56 15.36 -7.51 24.67
N GLN A 57 14.09 -7.50 25.08
CA GLN A 57 13.44 -8.62 25.77
C GLN A 57 12.68 -9.58 24.83
N LEU A 58 12.83 -9.48 23.50
CA LEU A 58 12.14 -10.35 22.54
C LEU A 58 12.43 -11.85 22.72
N ASN A 59 13.54 -12.20 23.34
CA ASN A 59 13.88 -13.59 23.67
C ASN A 59 12.95 -14.17 24.75
N ASP A 60 12.43 -13.33 25.63
CA ASP A 60 11.53 -13.72 26.72
C ASP A 60 10.06 -13.84 26.24
N PHE A 61 9.76 -13.33 25.05
CA PHE A 61 8.43 -13.40 24.45
C PHE A 61 8.10 -14.83 24.02
N SER A 62 6.86 -15.27 24.24
CA SER A 62 6.31 -16.44 23.60
C SER A 62 6.32 -16.29 22.07
N LYS A 63 6.21 -17.38 21.34
CA LYS A 63 6.16 -17.33 19.87
C LYS A 63 5.01 -16.43 19.37
N THR A 64 3.85 -16.51 20.00
CA THR A 64 2.67 -15.68 19.68
C THR A 64 2.96 -14.19 19.88
N GLN A 65 3.54 -13.83 21.02
CA GLN A 65 3.89 -12.44 21.32
C GLN A 65 4.96 -11.89 20.37
N ARG A 66 5.95 -12.70 20.01
CA ARG A 66 6.97 -12.30 19.01
C ARG A 66 6.35 -12.04 17.64
N MET A 67 5.43 -12.90 17.18
CA MET A 67 4.77 -12.69 15.89
C MET A 67 3.86 -11.45 15.92
N ARG A 68 3.12 -11.24 17.02
CA ARG A 68 2.32 -10.04 17.24
C ARG A 68 3.18 -8.78 17.29
N TYR A 69 4.29 -8.80 18.02
CA TYR A 69 5.26 -7.71 18.05
C TYR A 69 5.75 -7.36 16.64
N GLN A 70 6.20 -8.34 15.85
CA GLN A 70 6.68 -8.11 14.50
C GLN A 70 5.59 -7.52 13.59
N LEU A 71 4.36 -8.02 13.68
CA LEU A 71 3.23 -7.51 12.91
C LEU A 71 2.93 -6.04 13.25
N LEU A 72 2.86 -5.71 14.55
CA LEU A 72 2.58 -4.36 15.03
C LEU A 72 3.73 -3.39 14.73
N TYR A 73 4.98 -3.85 14.85
CA TYR A 73 6.14 -3.04 14.51
C TYR A 73 6.15 -2.64 13.03
N HIS A 74 5.85 -3.60 12.11
CA HIS A 74 5.73 -3.31 10.69
C HIS A 74 4.52 -2.42 10.38
N LYS A 75 3.38 -2.62 11.07
CA LYS A 75 2.22 -1.71 10.96
C LYS A 75 2.60 -0.28 11.36
N ALA A 76 3.35 -0.12 12.44
CA ALA A 76 3.80 1.18 12.91
C ALA A 76 4.81 1.83 11.94
N MET A 77 5.77 1.07 11.43
CA MET A 77 6.73 1.55 10.42
C MET A 77 6.01 2.02 9.15
N ASN A 78 5.10 1.20 8.61
CA ASN A 78 4.34 1.56 7.41
C ASN A 78 3.50 2.84 7.63
N LYS A 79 2.90 2.99 8.83
CA LYS A 79 2.12 4.19 9.15
C LYS A 79 3.00 5.44 9.38
N ALA A 80 4.26 5.25 9.77
CA ALA A 80 5.26 6.32 9.96
C ALA A 80 6.06 6.64 8.67
N ASP A 81 5.65 6.11 7.52
CA ASP A 81 6.35 6.23 6.22
C ASP A 81 7.83 5.78 6.27
N ILE A 82 8.12 4.77 7.09
CA ILE A 82 9.44 4.14 7.14
C ILE A 82 9.45 2.95 6.18
N SER A 83 10.28 3.05 5.14
CA SER A 83 10.35 2.02 4.09
C SER A 83 11.01 0.73 4.56
N PHE A 84 10.55 -0.38 4.00
CA PHE A 84 11.10 -1.72 4.23
C PHE A 84 12.18 -2.05 3.21
N SER A 85 13.17 -2.86 3.62
CA SER A 85 14.25 -3.31 2.77
C SER A 85 14.34 -4.84 2.61
N SER A 86 13.51 -5.61 3.34
CA SER A 86 13.52 -7.08 3.32
C SER A 86 12.16 -7.65 3.69
N ASP A 87 11.80 -8.75 3.05
CA ASP A 87 10.54 -9.48 3.25
C ASP A 87 10.64 -10.62 4.27
N SER A 88 11.86 -10.97 4.73
CA SER A 88 12.15 -12.17 5.51
C SER A 88 11.34 -12.26 6.81
N ILE A 89 11.20 -11.15 7.53
CA ILE A 89 10.44 -11.11 8.79
C ILE A 89 8.97 -11.31 8.51
N MET A 90 8.42 -10.55 7.55
CA MET A 90 6.98 -10.60 7.26
C MET A 90 6.53 -11.91 6.63
N LYS A 91 7.39 -12.61 5.88
CA LYS A 91 7.11 -14.00 5.43
C LYS A 91 6.88 -14.94 6.61
N ASN A 92 7.70 -14.86 7.66
CA ASN A 92 7.53 -15.67 8.86
C ASN A 92 6.27 -15.30 9.63
N VAL A 93 5.93 -14.01 9.70
CA VAL A 93 4.70 -13.51 10.33
C VAL A 93 3.48 -14.04 9.57
N VAL A 94 3.46 -13.94 8.25
CA VAL A 94 2.38 -14.47 7.41
C VAL A 94 2.22 -15.97 7.61
N ALA A 95 3.31 -16.75 7.53
CA ALA A 95 3.24 -18.22 7.72
C ALA A 95 2.73 -18.63 9.11
N TYR A 96 2.93 -17.80 10.12
CA TYR A 96 2.37 -18.00 11.45
C TYR A 96 0.86 -17.71 11.48
N TYR A 97 0.43 -16.52 10.97
CA TYR A 97 -0.97 -16.11 11.03
C TYR A 97 -1.87 -16.90 10.06
N GLU A 98 -1.34 -17.45 8.99
CA GLU A 98 -2.09 -18.41 8.14
C GLU A 98 -2.63 -19.59 8.95
N LYS A 99 -1.89 -20.05 9.97
CA LYS A 99 -2.23 -21.22 10.79
C LYS A 99 -2.97 -20.86 12.09
N HIS A 100 -2.70 -19.68 12.65
CA HIS A 100 -3.10 -19.32 14.02
C HIS A 100 -3.92 -18.03 14.10
N GLY A 101 -4.03 -17.28 13.00
CA GLY A 101 -4.66 -15.96 13.00
C GLY A 101 -6.18 -15.99 12.76
N THR A 102 -6.85 -14.98 13.27
CA THR A 102 -8.21 -14.61 12.86
C THR A 102 -8.22 -14.08 11.42
N SER A 103 -9.38 -13.89 10.82
CA SER A 103 -9.52 -13.28 9.49
C SER A 103 -8.87 -11.90 9.40
N ASN A 104 -9.08 -11.04 10.40
CA ASN A 104 -8.49 -9.70 10.45
C ASN A 104 -6.95 -9.74 10.62
N GLU A 105 -6.43 -10.65 11.45
CA GLU A 105 -4.99 -10.79 11.63
C GLU A 105 -4.30 -11.33 10.37
N ARG A 106 -4.91 -12.29 9.68
CA ARG A 106 -4.41 -12.77 8.38
C ARG A 106 -4.45 -11.66 7.33
N MET A 107 -5.56 -10.91 7.27
CA MET A 107 -5.69 -9.75 6.38
C MET A 107 -4.58 -8.73 6.64
N LEU A 108 -4.34 -8.37 7.89
CA LEU A 108 -3.28 -7.43 8.27
C LEU A 108 -1.88 -7.96 7.94
N ALA A 109 -1.61 -9.25 8.21
CA ALA A 109 -0.30 -9.87 7.91
C ALA A 109 0.00 -9.87 6.41
N TYR A 110 -0.96 -10.28 5.56
CA TYR A 110 -0.83 -10.21 4.11
C TYR A 110 -0.69 -8.77 3.62
N TYR A 111 -1.47 -7.84 4.17
CA TYR A 111 -1.36 -6.41 3.83
C TYR A 111 0.04 -5.86 4.12
N MET A 112 0.61 -6.15 5.29
CA MET A 112 1.96 -5.69 5.64
C MET A 112 3.03 -6.30 4.73
N LEU A 113 2.90 -7.58 4.35
CA LEU A 113 3.82 -8.19 3.39
C LEU A 113 3.68 -7.56 2.00
N GLY A 114 2.46 -7.21 1.59
CA GLY A 114 2.21 -6.43 0.38
C GLY A 114 2.88 -5.05 0.42
N CYS A 115 2.85 -4.36 1.57
CA CYS A 115 3.56 -3.09 1.76
C CYS A 115 5.08 -3.25 1.67
N VAL A 116 5.63 -4.35 2.21
CA VAL A 116 7.05 -4.67 2.06
C VAL A 116 7.42 -4.81 0.58
N TYR A 117 6.64 -5.57 -0.19
CA TYR A 117 6.91 -5.74 -1.62
C TYR A 117 6.73 -4.45 -2.42
N ARG A 118 5.79 -3.58 -2.04
CA ARG A 118 5.68 -2.22 -2.60
C ARG A 118 6.97 -1.43 -2.42
N ASP A 119 7.55 -1.45 -1.22
CA ASP A 119 8.72 -0.66 -0.86
C ASP A 119 10.02 -1.17 -1.49
N ILE A 120 10.13 -2.49 -1.71
CA ILE A 120 11.25 -3.08 -2.46
C ILE A 120 11.01 -3.13 -3.98
N HIS A 121 9.99 -2.39 -4.45
CA HIS A 121 9.64 -2.21 -5.87
C HIS A 121 9.20 -3.48 -6.63
N GLU A 122 8.71 -4.49 -5.92
CA GLU A 122 8.17 -5.73 -6.46
C GLU A 122 6.64 -5.62 -6.63
N ALA A 123 6.20 -4.77 -7.57
CA ALA A 123 4.79 -4.43 -7.77
C ALA A 123 3.86 -5.65 -8.00
N PRO A 124 4.23 -6.69 -8.79
CA PRO A 124 3.40 -7.88 -8.95
C PRO A 124 3.19 -8.63 -7.62
N MET A 125 4.24 -8.75 -6.80
CA MET A 125 4.16 -9.39 -5.49
C MET A 125 3.32 -8.56 -4.52
N ALA A 126 3.49 -7.24 -4.52
CA ALA A 126 2.65 -6.34 -3.71
C ALA A 126 1.17 -6.54 -4.03
N LEU A 127 0.81 -6.56 -5.33
CA LEU A 127 -0.57 -6.78 -5.76
C LEU A 127 -1.10 -8.16 -5.38
N GLU A 128 -0.29 -9.22 -5.49
CA GLU A 128 -0.68 -10.56 -5.03
C GLU A 128 -1.04 -10.57 -3.56
N TYR A 129 -0.16 -10.02 -2.71
CA TYR A 129 -0.39 -10.05 -1.27
C TYR A 129 -1.52 -9.11 -0.85
N TYR A 130 -1.76 -7.99 -1.55
CA TYR A 130 -2.96 -7.19 -1.37
C TYR A 130 -4.23 -7.96 -1.74
N ASN A 131 -4.23 -8.73 -2.82
CA ASN A 131 -5.36 -9.58 -3.18
C ASN A 131 -5.60 -10.66 -2.12
N LYS A 132 -4.55 -11.40 -1.69
CA LYS A 132 -4.65 -12.37 -0.59
C LYS A 132 -5.20 -11.74 0.69
N ALA A 133 -4.79 -10.52 1.01
CA ALA A 133 -5.33 -9.78 2.14
C ALA A 133 -6.84 -9.52 1.98
N THR A 134 -7.29 -9.05 0.81
CA THR A 134 -8.73 -8.81 0.59
C THR A 134 -9.57 -10.08 0.62
N GLU A 135 -9.02 -11.23 0.24
CA GLU A 135 -9.68 -12.54 0.31
C GLU A 135 -9.93 -13.01 1.75
N GLN A 136 -9.14 -12.51 2.73
CA GLN A 136 -9.36 -12.82 4.15
C GLN A 136 -10.48 -12.00 4.79
N ALA A 137 -10.91 -10.90 4.15
CA ALA A 137 -11.91 -10.00 4.72
C ALA A 137 -13.29 -10.65 4.75
N ASP A 138 -13.82 -10.92 5.93
CA ASP A 138 -15.22 -11.33 6.12
C ASP A 138 -16.11 -10.08 6.26
N THR A 139 -16.58 -9.56 5.12
CA THR A 139 -17.44 -8.35 5.08
C THR A 139 -18.86 -8.62 5.58
N THR A 140 -19.20 -9.85 5.96
CA THR A 140 -20.49 -10.20 6.58
C THR A 140 -20.41 -10.15 8.11
N SER A 141 -19.20 -10.22 8.67
CA SER A 141 -18.95 -10.09 10.11
C SER A 141 -19.02 -8.64 10.56
N GLN A 142 -19.59 -8.41 11.75
CA GLN A 142 -19.59 -7.10 12.40
C GLN A 142 -18.17 -6.66 12.82
N ASP A 143 -17.27 -7.63 13.04
CA ASP A 143 -15.89 -7.39 13.48
C ASP A 143 -14.92 -7.19 12.33
N CYS A 144 -15.39 -7.09 11.08
CA CYS A 144 -14.52 -6.87 9.93
C CYS A 144 -13.73 -5.57 10.07
N ASP A 145 -12.40 -5.63 9.95
CA ASP A 145 -11.52 -4.46 9.96
C ASP A 145 -11.60 -3.70 8.61
N TYR A 146 -12.71 -2.97 8.44
CA TYR A 146 -12.91 -2.12 7.27
C TYR A 146 -11.84 -1.02 7.12
N ALA A 147 -11.20 -0.60 8.23
CA ALA A 147 -10.14 0.40 8.19
C ALA A 147 -8.88 -0.16 7.52
N THR A 148 -8.51 -1.40 7.80
CA THR A 148 -7.44 -2.08 7.06
C THR A 148 -7.85 -2.37 5.62
N LEU A 149 -9.07 -2.85 5.40
CA LEU A 149 -9.56 -3.19 4.06
C LEU A 149 -9.59 -1.98 3.11
N CYS A 150 -10.03 -0.80 3.58
CA CYS A 150 -10.01 0.40 2.76
C CYS A 150 -8.59 0.85 2.41
N ARG A 151 -7.63 0.72 3.34
CA ARG A 151 -6.21 1.03 3.08
C ARG A 151 -5.60 0.09 2.03
N ILE A 152 -5.92 -1.20 2.07
CA ILE A 152 -5.48 -2.17 1.05
C ILE A 152 -5.92 -1.71 -0.33
N TYR A 153 -7.20 -1.39 -0.53
CA TYR A 153 -7.70 -0.93 -1.82
C TYR A 153 -7.13 0.45 -2.20
N GLY A 154 -6.86 1.33 -1.23
CA GLY A 154 -6.15 2.58 -1.46
C GLY A 154 -4.73 2.36 -1.99
N GLN A 155 -3.98 1.44 -1.39
CA GLN A 155 -2.63 1.07 -1.85
C GLN A 155 -2.66 0.40 -3.23
N MET A 156 -3.65 -0.43 -3.52
CA MET A 156 -3.85 -0.98 -4.88
C MET A 156 -4.10 0.15 -5.88
N GLY A 157 -4.89 1.17 -5.52
CA GLY A 157 -5.12 2.35 -6.35
C GLY A 157 -3.82 3.07 -6.71
N ILE A 158 -2.98 3.36 -5.71
CA ILE A 158 -1.66 3.99 -5.90
C ILE A 158 -0.75 3.10 -6.77
N LEU A 159 -0.81 1.78 -6.57
CA LEU A 159 -0.01 0.84 -7.36
C LEU A 159 -0.44 0.87 -8.82
N PHE A 160 -1.76 0.87 -9.11
CA PHE A 160 -2.30 0.97 -10.46
C PHE A 160 -2.02 2.32 -11.12
N GLU A 161 -2.07 3.43 -10.37
CA GLU A 161 -1.67 4.76 -10.85
C GLU A 161 -0.21 4.74 -11.35
N LYS A 162 0.71 4.23 -10.53
CA LYS A 162 2.14 4.11 -10.90
C LYS A 162 2.39 3.18 -12.09
N GLN A 163 1.47 2.25 -12.34
CA GLN A 163 1.51 1.31 -13.48
C GLN A 163 0.76 1.84 -14.71
N PHE A 164 0.24 3.06 -14.67
CA PHE A 164 -0.57 3.65 -15.76
C PHE A 164 -1.80 2.81 -16.14
N LEU A 165 -2.49 2.26 -15.13
CA LEU A 165 -3.67 1.42 -15.26
C LEU A 165 -4.93 2.12 -14.72
N PRO A 166 -5.43 3.19 -15.40
CA PRO A 166 -6.45 4.09 -14.84
C PRO A 166 -7.80 3.41 -14.57
N TYR A 167 -8.19 2.39 -15.33
CA TYR A 167 -9.46 1.69 -15.07
C TYR A 167 -9.39 0.82 -13.82
N GLN A 168 -8.25 0.14 -13.59
CA GLN A 168 -8.01 -0.65 -12.39
C GLN A 168 -7.87 0.27 -11.17
N GLU A 169 -7.21 1.42 -11.32
CA GLU A 169 -7.11 2.46 -10.31
C GLU A 169 -8.51 2.94 -9.87
N LEU A 170 -9.37 3.32 -10.81
CA LEU A 170 -10.75 3.74 -10.52
C LEU A 170 -11.55 2.66 -9.80
N GLY A 171 -11.37 1.38 -10.19
CA GLY A 171 -12.02 0.24 -9.55
C GLY A 171 -11.56 0.03 -8.11
N ALA A 172 -10.25 0.10 -7.86
CA ALA A 172 -9.66 -0.03 -6.53
C ALA A 172 -10.09 1.15 -5.63
N LEU A 173 -9.97 2.39 -6.11
CA LEU A 173 -10.37 3.58 -5.35
C LEU A 173 -11.88 3.60 -5.05
N ALA A 174 -12.74 3.07 -5.93
CA ALA A 174 -14.17 2.93 -5.64
C ALA A 174 -14.42 2.01 -4.43
N LYS A 175 -13.70 0.89 -4.35
CA LYS A 175 -13.76 -0.02 -3.20
C LYS A 175 -13.17 0.62 -1.94
N ALA A 176 -12.04 1.35 -2.06
CA ALA A 176 -11.45 2.09 -0.95
C ALA A 176 -12.45 3.09 -0.35
N VAL A 177 -13.15 3.88 -1.18
CA VAL A 177 -14.20 4.81 -0.73
C VAL A 177 -15.32 4.06 0.00
N LYS A 178 -15.83 2.97 -0.59
CA LYS A 178 -16.90 2.16 0.03
C LYS A 178 -16.50 1.70 1.44
N TYR A 179 -15.33 1.08 1.57
CA TYR A 179 -14.90 0.51 2.84
C TYR A 179 -14.43 1.55 3.86
N ALA A 180 -13.95 2.72 3.41
CA ALA A 180 -13.67 3.84 4.30
C ALA A 180 -14.97 4.36 4.96
N TYR A 181 -16.07 4.47 4.22
CA TYR A 181 -17.38 4.77 4.82
C TYR A 181 -17.86 3.68 5.78
N SER A 182 -17.64 2.39 5.46
CA SER A 182 -17.95 1.28 6.38
C SER A 182 -17.13 1.37 7.67
N ALA A 183 -15.89 1.83 7.59
CA ALA A 183 -15.01 2.10 8.73
C ALA A 183 -15.35 3.39 9.50
N LYS A 184 -16.36 4.17 9.06
CA LYS A 184 -16.69 5.51 9.56
C LYS A 184 -15.55 6.54 9.41
N ASP A 185 -14.63 6.29 8.50
CA ASP A 185 -13.48 7.13 8.19
C ASP A 185 -13.82 8.05 7.01
N THR A 186 -14.60 9.08 7.30
CA THR A 186 -15.11 10.02 6.29
C THR A 186 -13.97 10.78 5.61
N LEU A 187 -12.91 11.14 6.36
CA LEU A 187 -11.77 11.87 5.80
C LEU A 187 -11.08 11.07 4.70
N ASN A 188 -10.70 9.82 4.97
CA ASN A 188 -10.07 8.98 3.97
C ASN A 188 -11.02 8.57 2.85
N ALA A 189 -12.33 8.43 3.11
CA ALA A 189 -13.30 8.20 2.06
C ALA A 189 -13.29 9.34 1.01
N ILE A 190 -13.24 10.60 1.46
CA ILE A 190 -13.19 11.75 0.55
C ILE A 190 -11.82 11.83 -0.14
N ARG A 191 -10.70 11.54 0.55
CA ARG A 191 -9.37 11.48 -0.04
C ARG A 191 -9.27 10.43 -1.16
N TYR A 192 -9.77 9.20 -0.93
CA TYR A 192 -9.81 8.17 -1.98
C TYR A 192 -10.75 8.56 -3.14
N TYR A 193 -11.85 9.27 -2.85
CA TYR A 193 -12.70 9.81 -3.91
C TYR A 193 -11.95 10.85 -4.75
N GLN A 194 -11.21 11.77 -4.10
CA GLN A 194 -10.39 12.79 -4.78
C GLN A 194 -9.29 12.16 -5.64
N ASN A 195 -8.62 11.12 -5.15
CA ASN A 195 -7.53 10.46 -5.88
C ASN A 195 -7.95 9.89 -7.24
N LYS A 196 -9.25 9.71 -7.50
CA LYS A 196 -9.74 9.33 -8.84
C LYS A 196 -9.43 10.37 -9.92
N ASN A 197 -9.06 11.61 -9.53
CA ASN A 197 -8.70 12.67 -10.47
C ASN A 197 -7.49 12.29 -11.32
N SER A 198 -6.48 11.59 -10.76
CA SER A 198 -5.28 11.15 -11.48
C SER A 198 -5.64 10.22 -12.65
N ALA A 199 -6.49 9.24 -12.43
CA ALA A 199 -6.96 8.34 -13.48
C ALA A 199 -7.70 9.08 -14.60
N TYR A 200 -8.58 10.04 -14.27
CA TYR A 200 -9.28 10.85 -15.28
C TYR A 200 -8.32 11.77 -16.01
N ASP A 201 -7.32 12.32 -15.32
CA ASP A 201 -6.28 13.15 -15.93
C ASP A 201 -5.44 12.35 -16.92
N PHE A 202 -5.02 11.15 -16.53
CA PHE A 202 -4.30 10.22 -17.40
C PHE A 202 -5.11 9.81 -18.64
N LEU A 203 -6.44 9.64 -18.51
CA LEU A 203 -7.36 9.37 -19.62
C LEU A 203 -7.63 10.60 -20.50
N GLY A 204 -7.01 11.75 -20.23
CA GLY A 204 -7.25 13.01 -20.93
C GLY A 204 -8.58 13.67 -20.62
N LYS A 205 -9.37 13.13 -19.66
CA LYS A 205 -10.69 13.63 -19.26
C LYS A 205 -10.57 14.76 -18.22
N LYS A 206 -9.92 15.86 -18.61
CA LYS A 206 -9.59 17.01 -17.73
C LYS A 206 -10.82 17.60 -17.02
N ASP A 207 -11.96 17.67 -17.69
CA ASP A 207 -13.22 18.15 -17.08
C ASP A 207 -13.68 17.22 -15.94
N SER A 208 -13.56 15.91 -16.15
CA SER A 208 -13.93 14.93 -15.13
C SER A 208 -12.99 15.01 -13.91
N ALA A 209 -11.69 15.17 -14.13
CA ALA A 209 -10.71 15.35 -13.07
C ALA A 209 -11.03 16.62 -12.24
N MET A 210 -11.31 17.75 -12.91
CA MET A 210 -11.71 18.99 -12.26
C MET A 210 -13.00 18.83 -11.43
N ILE A 211 -14.02 18.16 -11.98
CA ILE A 211 -15.29 17.90 -11.27
C ILE A 211 -15.07 17.05 -10.03
N ILE A 212 -14.21 16.02 -10.07
CA ILE A 212 -13.84 15.21 -8.91
C ILE A 212 -13.24 16.09 -7.81
N ASN A 213 -12.28 16.94 -8.15
CA ASN A 213 -11.67 17.85 -7.18
C ASN A 213 -12.68 18.82 -6.56
N LEU A 214 -13.60 19.40 -7.35
CA LEU A 214 -14.66 20.29 -6.83
C LEU A 214 -15.60 19.56 -5.88
N LYS A 215 -16.03 18.35 -6.24
CA LYS A 215 -16.91 17.55 -5.38
C LYS A 215 -16.20 17.16 -4.08
N ALA A 216 -14.92 16.79 -4.17
CA ALA A 216 -14.11 16.49 -2.98
C ALA A 216 -13.97 17.74 -2.09
N ALA A 217 -13.66 18.91 -2.65
CA ALA A 217 -13.56 20.15 -1.90
C ALA A 217 -14.86 20.49 -1.15
N ASN A 218 -16.01 20.32 -1.81
CA ASN A 218 -17.31 20.55 -1.18
C ASN A 218 -17.60 19.54 -0.06
N LEU A 219 -17.24 18.26 -0.25
CA LEU A 219 -17.39 17.24 0.78
C LEU A 219 -16.47 17.52 1.98
N PHE A 220 -15.23 17.90 1.74
CA PHE A 220 -14.30 18.27 2.82
C PHE A 220 -14.84 19.46 3.64
N ARG A 221 -15.32 20.55 2.99
CA ARG A 221 -15.93 21.70 3.69
C ARG A 221 -17.14 21.29 4.50
N LYS A 222 -18.04 20.46 3.94
CA LYS A 222 -19.22 19.96 4.64
C LYS A 222 -18.88 19.24 5.94
N HIS A 223 -17.71 18.61 6.02
CA HIS A 223 -17.26 17.86 7.20
C HIS A 223 -16.22 18.60 8.04
N GLY A 224 -15.96 19.89 7.77
CA GLY A 224 -15.05 20.73 8.55
C GLY A 224 -13.56 20.49 8.27
N TYR A 225 -13.21 19.88 7.14
CA TYR A 225 -11.82 19.64 6.70
C TYR A 225 -11.37 20.74 5.73
N ASP A 226 -11.32 22.00 6.23
CA ASP A 226 -11.06 23.16 5.39
C ASP A 226 -9.68 23.15 4.73
N TYR A 227 -8.67 22.59 5.39
CA TYR A 227 -7.33 22.42 4.84
C TYR A 227 -7.35 21.53 3.59
N ASP A 228 -7.94 20.32 3.69
CA ASP A 228 -8.06 19.38 2.55
C ASP A 228 -8.98 19.97 1.44
N ALA A 229 -10.02 20.71 1.83
CA ALA A 229 -10.90 21.40 0.88
C ALA A 229 -10.16 22.43 0.03
N ASN A 230 -9.28 23.23 0.64
CA ASN A 230 -8.51 24.23 -0.06
C ASN A 230 -7.46 23.60 -0.97
N ILE A 231 -6.84 22.48 -0.59
CA ILE A 231 -5.98 21.71 -1.48
C ILE A 231 -6.77 21.18 -2.68
N ALA A 232 -7.90 20.50 -2.44
CA ALA A 232 -8.70 19.89 -3.50
C ALA A 232 -9.22 20.92 -4.50
N PHE A 233 -9.74 22.06 -4.03
CA PHE A 233 -10.14 23.16 -4.89
C PHE A 233 -8.97 23.77 -5.62
N GLY A 234 -7.88 23.99 -4.89
CA GLY A 234 -6.65 24.60 -5.39
C GLY A 234 -6.03 23.84 -6.55
N CYS A 235 -6.03 22.51 -6.53
CA CYS A 235 -5.51 21.68 -7.64
C CYS A 235 -6.10 22.03 -9.02
N ASN A 236 -7.23 22.75 -9.07
CA ASN A 236 -7.88 23.11 -10.33
C ASN A 236 -7.37 24.43 -10.95
N TYR A 237 -6.46 25.19 -10.34
CA TYR A 237 -6.08 26.51 -10.86
C TYR A 237 -5.45 26.45 -12.26
N ILE A 238 -4.64 25.43 -12.58
CA ILE A 238 -4.09 25.23 -13.92
C ILE A 238 -5.19 24.91 -14.95
N TYR A 239 -6.18 24.09 -14.56
CA TYR A 239 -7.35 23.84 -15.41
C TYR A 239 -8.06 25.16 -15.77
N TYR A 240 -8.29 26.04 -14.79
CA TYR A 240 -8.93 27.33 -15.01
C TYR A 240 -8.08 28.28 -15.85
N ILE A 241 -6.74 28.30 -15.69
CA ILE A 241 -5.84 29.05 -16.55
C ILE A 241 -5.99 28.61 -18.01
N ASN A 242 -5.92 27.30 -18.27
CA ASN A 242 -5.99 26.73 -19.61
C ASN A 242 -7.35 27.02 -20.29
N ASN A 243 -8.42 27.09 -19.50
CA ASN A 243 -9.78 27.43 -19.97
C ASN A 243 -10.08 28.93 -19.89
N LYS A 244 -9.07 29.79 -19.68
CA LYS A 244 -9.20 31.27 -19.63
C LYS A 244 -10.19 31.78 -18.57
N ASN A 245 -10.51 30.95 -17.55
CA ASN A 245 -11.33 31.36 -16.42
C ASN A 245 -10.45 31.95 -15.31
N TYR A 246 -10.01 33.13 -15.54
CA TYR A 246 -9.00 33.81 -14.72
C TYR A 246 -9.45 34.14 -13.29
N PRO A 247 -10.70 34.58 -13.04
CA PRO A 247 -11.18 34.80 -11.68
C PRO A 247 -11.12 33.54 -10.83
N LYS A 248 -11.58 32.38 -11.37
CA LYS A 248 -11.52 31.09 -10.67
C LYS A 248 -10.09 30.58 -10.54
N ALA A 249 -9.22 30.84 -11.52
CA ALA A 249 -7.81 30.48 -11.43
C ALA A 249 -7.13 31.19 -10.25
N LYS A 250 -7.43 32.48 -10.05
CA LYS A 250 -6.91 33.27 -8.94
C LYS A 250 -7.44 32.73 -7.60
N GLU A 251 -8.74 32.54 -7.47
CA GLU A 251 -9.38 32.01 -6.26
C GLU A 251 -8.80 30.64 -5.86
N ALA A 252 -8.68 29.73 -6.83
CA ALA A 252 -8.14 28.41 -6.59
C ALA A 252 -6.65 28.46 -6.19
N PHE A 253 -5.85 29.32 -6.82
CA PHE A 253 -4.45 29.49 -6.47
C PHE A 253 -4.27 30.08 -5.05
N GLU A 254 -5.08 31.09 -4.68
CA GLU A 254 -5.04 31.68 -3.35
C GLU A 254 -5.46 30.66 -2.27
N ALA A 255 -6.51 29.85 -2.53
CA ALA A 255 -6.91 28.76 -1.66
C ALA A 255 -5.77 27.73 -1.47
N TYR A 256 -5.08 27.35 -2.56
CA TYR A 256 -3.94 26.46 -2.48
C TYR A 256 -2.77 27.05 -1.67
N GLN A 257 -2.45 28.32 -1.89
CA GLN A 257 -1.38 29.00 -1.16
C GLN A 257 -1.68 29.15 0.34
N SER A 258 -2.95 29.34 0.72
CA SER A 258 -3.35 29.50 2.11
C SER A 258 -3.06 28.25 2.97
N THR A 259 -2.91 27.10 2.34
CA THR A 259 -2.59 25.84 3.03
C THR A 259 -1.12 25.70 3.38
N ASN A 260 -0.22 26.53 2.81
CA ASN A 260 1.22 26.33 2.86
C ASN A 260 1.66 24.92 2.43
N TYR A 261 0.80 24.23 1.67
CA TYR A 261 1.12 22.91 1.15
C TYR A 261 2.29 22.99 0.19
N GLN A 262 3.37 22.30 0.50
CA GLN A 262 4.58 22.29 -0.32
C GLN A 262 4.77 20.97 -1.09
N GLY A 263 3.76 20.12 -1.09
CA GLY A 263 3.86 18.76 -1.60
C GLY A 263 4.73 17.88 -0.69
N ASN A 264 5.15 16.75 -1.20
CA ASN A 264 6.16 15.94 -0.54
C ASN A 264 7.54 16.58 -0.81
N THR A 265 7.94 17.54 0.05
CA THR A 265 9.15 18.39 -0.12
C THR A 265 10.46 17.60 -0.06
N ASN A 266 10.42 16.32 0.27
CA ASN A 266 11.60 15.44 0.27
C ASN A 266 12.08 15.12 -1.15
N TYR A 267 11.28 15.46 -2.19
CA TYR A 267 11.62 15.19 -3.57
C TYR A 267 11.74 16.50 -4.36
N ASP A 268 12.93 16.76 -4.89
CA ASP A 268 13.22 17.93 -5.73
C ASP A 268 12.25 18.04 -6.92
N ASP A 269 11.87 16.91 -7.52
CA ASP A 269 10.95 16.86 -8.66
C ASP A 269 9.53 17.32 -8.30
N SER A 270 9.01 17.02 -7.11
CA SER A 270 7.70 17.52 -6.67
C SER A 270 7.74 19.04 -6.50
N LYS A 271 8.81 19.56 -5.90
CA LYS A 271 9.04 20.99 -5.75
C LYS A 271 9.23 21.68 -7.11
N ALA A 272 9.95 21.04 -8.04
CA ALA A 272 10.14 21.55 -9.40
C ALA A 272 8.79 21.69 -10.13
N PHE A 273 7.91 20.70 -10.03
CA PHE A 273 6.58 20.75 -10.64
C PHE A 273 5.73 21.89 -10.06
N LEU A 274 5.70 22.04 -8.72
CA LEU A 274 4.99 23.15 -8.07
C LEU A 274 5.52 24.54 -8.50
N LEU A 275 6.83 24.68 -8.66
CA LEU A 275 7.44 25.92 -9.17
C LEU A 275 7.06 26.19 -10.63
N TYR A 276 6.99 25.15 -11.47
CA TYR A 276 6.48 25.28 -12.83
C TYR A 276 5.06 25.82 -12.84
N GLU A 277 4.17 25.21 -12.06
CA GLU A 277 2.79 25.65 -11.96
C GLU A 277 2.66 27.08 -11.43
N LYS A 278 3.41 27.44 -10.37
CA LYS A 278 3.50 28.83 -9.89
C LYS A 278 3.99 29.80 -10.97
N GLY A 279 5.00 29.39 -11.73
CA GLY A 279 5.50 30.18 -12.87
C GLY A 279 4.43 30.45 -13.91
N LEU A 280 3.61 29.48 -14.27
CA LEU A 280 2.48 29.65 -15.18
C LEU A 280 1.44 30.64 -14.63
N TYR A 281 1.12 30.53 -13.34
CA TYR A 281 0.17 31.44 -12.69
C TYR A 281 0.69 32.89 -12.70
N TYR A 282 1.96 33.13 -12.32
CA TYR A 282 2.54 34.46 -12.31
C TYR A 282 2.73 35.04 -13.72
N MET A 283 3.01 34.22 -14.71
CA MET A 283 2.98 34.62 -16.12
C MET A 283 1.60 35.14 -16.53
N PHE A 284 0.57 34.42 -16.06
CA PHE A 284 -0.81 34.78 -16.32
C PHE A 284 -1.18 36.10 -15.65
N THR A 285 -0.83 36.33 -14.38
CA THR A 285 -1.07 37.58 -13.64
C THR A 285 -0.14 38.73 -14.06
N ASN A 286 0.66 38.54 -15.08
CA ASN A 286 1.65 39.49 -15.61
C ASN A 286 2.79 39.86 -14.64
N ASN A 287 2.99 39.04 -13.58
CA ASN A 287 4.12 39.16 -12.65
C ASN A 287 5.35 38.45 -13.24
N LEU A 288 5.88 39.00 -14.35
CA LEU A 288 6.86 38.33 -15.21
C LEU A 288 8.18 38.00 -14.49
N ASN A 289 8.64 38.84 -13.57
CA ASN A 289 9.89 38.61 -12.82
C ASN A 289 9.76 37.36 -11.90
N ILE A 290 8.63 37.25 -11.18
CA ILE A 290 8.36 36.08 -10.31
C ILE A 290 8.17 34.86 -11.17
N ALA A 291 7.44 34.96 -12.28
CA ALA A 291 7.23 33.86 -13.21
C ALA A 291 8.56 33.28 -13.72
N TYR A 292 9.47 34.15 -14.17
CA TYR A 292 10.80 33.74 -14.62
C TYR A 292 11.60 33.02 -13.56
N THR A 293 11.67 33.60 -12.35
CA THR A 293 12.36 32.98 -11.20
C THR A 293 11.82 31.60 -10.89
N CYS A 294 10.50 31.45 -10.83
CA CYS A 294 9.86 30.14 -10.58
C CYS A 294 10.20 29.13 -11.67
N LEU A 295 10.11 29.50 -12.96
CA LEU A 295 10.37 28.58 -14.07
C LEU A 295 11.86 28.19 -14.15
N GLN A 296 12.79 29.11 -13.87
CA GLN A 296 14.22 28.81 -13.81
C GLN A 296 14.57 27.88 -12.65
N GLN A 297 13.99 28.11 -11.47
CA GLN A 297 14.17 27.24 -10.33
C GLN A 297 13.55 25.87 -10.56
N SER A 298 12.39 25.81 -11.22
CA SER A 298 11.76 24.55 -11.64
C SER A 298 12.73 23.75 -12.51
N LEU A 299 13.29 24.34 -13.56
CA LEU A 299 14.24 23.66 -14.45
C LEU A 299 15.49 23.17 -13.70
N LYS A 300 16.03 24.02 -12.81
CA LYS A 300 17.22 23.70 -12.02
C LYS A 300 17.01 22.50 -11.07
N LEU A 301 15.82 22.38 -10.47
CA LEU A 301 15.50 21.31 -9.52
C LEU A 301 15.00 20.04 -10.23
N SER A 302 14.55 20.13 -11.48
CA SER A 302 14.00 18.99 -12.23
C SER A 302 15.04 17.91 -12.46
N LYS A 303 14.76 16.70 -11.99
CA LYS A 303 15.57 15.49 -12.26
C LYS A 303 14.97 14.69 -13.40
N SER A 304 13.65 14.45 -13.39
CA SER A 304 12.93 13.72 -14.43
C SER A 304 12.84 14.52 -15.73
N TYR A 305 12.86 13.83 -16.86
CA TYR A 305 12.65 14.45 -18.18
C TYR A 305 11.26 15.08 -18.32
N SER A 306 10.24 14.50 -17.67
CA SER A 306 8.90 15.07 -17.65
C SER A 306 8.86 16.48 -17.04
N ASN A 307 9.51 16.68 -15.88
CA ASN A 307 9.58 17.99 -15.24
C ASN A 307 10.49 18.97 -16.01
N LYS A 308 11.61 18.50 -16.60
CA LYS A 308 12.44 19.31 -17.48
C LYS A 308 11.66 19.79 -18.71
N CYS A 309 10.85 18.91 -19.32
CA CYS A 309 9.95 19.24 -20.41
C CYS A 309 8.93 20.31 -19.98
N ALA A 310 8.28 20.14 -18.83
CA ALA A 310 7.32 21.12 -18.32
C ALA A 310 7.96 22.50 -18.10
N ALA A 311 9.09 22.55 -17.39
CA ALA A 311 9.81 23.77 -17.08
C ALA A 311 10.28 24.50 -18.36
N THR A 312 10.88 23.79 -19.34
CA THR A 312 11.33 24.36 -20.60
C THR A 312 10.16 24.84 -21.47
N LYS A 313 9.03 24.11 -21.48
CA LYS A 313 7.79 24.57 -22.12
C LYS A 313 7.26 25.86 -21.48
N GLY A 314 7.35 25.95 -20.13
CA GLY A 314 7.01 27.18 -19.39
C GLY A 314 7.93 28.37 -19.82
N LEU A 315 9.23 28.13 -19.88
CA LEU A 315 10.21 29.16 -20.32
C LEU A 315 10.00 29.58 -21.78
N ALA A 316 9.68 28.64 -22.68
CA ALA A 316 9.33 28.96 -24.05
C ALA A 316 8.14 29.93 -24.12
N LYS A 317 7.06 29.63 -23.36
CA LYS A 317 5.89 30.52 -23.25
C LYS A 317 6.25 31.88 -22.67
N TYR A 318 7.12 31.92 -21.64
CA TYR A 318 7.60 33.17 -21.04
C TYR A 318 8.33 34.04 -22.08
N TYR A 319 9.31 33.47 -22.82
CA TYR A 319 10.05 34.20 -23.80
C TYR A 319 9.22 34.62 -25.03
N THR A 320 8.21 33.82 -25.40
CA THR A 320 7.21 34.25 -26.40
C THR A 320 6.44 35.48 -25.90
N LYS A 321 5.98 35.48 -24.65
CA LYS A 321 5.23 36.59 -24.05
C LYS A 321 6.09 37.87 -23.91
N THR A 322 7.39 37.73 -23.71
CA THR A 322 8.34 38.84 -23.57
C THR A 322 9.04 39.22 -24.88
N ASN A 323 8.58 38.69 -26.03
CA ASN A 323 9.08 38.98 -27.39
C ASN A 323 10.57 38.62 -27.62
N HIS A 324 11.09 37.60 -26.90
CA HIS A 324 12.46 37.08 -27.11
C HIS A 324 12.42 35.81 -27.98
N SER A 325 12.16 35.99 -29.29
CA SER A 325 11.86 34.88 -30.23
C SER A 325 12.96 33.82 -30.29
N ALA A 326 14.24 34.20 -30.28
CA ALA A 326 15.35 33.25 -30.32
C ALA A 326 15.40 32.34 -29.08
N LEU A 327 15.17 32.92 -27.88
CA LEU A 327 15.09 32.14 -26.63
C LEU A 327 13.82 31.28 -26.55
N ALA A 328 12.71 31.82 -27.05
CA ALA A 328 11.45 31.04 -27.15
C ALA A 328 11.65 29.80 -28.00
N ALA A 329 12.25 29.91 -29.19
CA ALA A 329 12.58 28.81 -30.08
C ALA A 329 13.53 27.79 -29.42
N LYS A 330 14.63 28.29 -28.80
CA LYS A 330 15.57 27.42 -28.07
C LYS A 330 14.90 26.58 -27.01
N TYR A 331 14.08 27.17 -26.14
CA TYR A 331 13.42 26.44 -25.08
C TYR A 331 12.26 25.52 -25.57
N ALA A 332 11.63 25.88 -26.71
CA ALA A 332 10.65 25.01 -27.35
C ALA A 332 11.31 23.74 -27.90
N LEU A 333 12.47 23.87 -28.59
CA LEU A 333 13.23 22.71 -29.05
C LEU A 333 13.69 21.84 -27.88
N LEU A 334 14.24 22.42 -26.83
CA LEU A 334 14.68 21.70 -25.64
C LEU A 334 13.50 20.98 -24.94
N SER A 335 12.32 21.60 -24.94
CA SER A 335 11.10 20.97 -24.42
C SER A 335 10.70 19.75 -25.25
N SER A 336 10.85 19.80 -26.59
CA SER A 336 10.59 18.64 -27.47
C SER A 336 11.57 17.49 -27.19
N GLU A 337 12.87 17.80 -27.07
CA GLU A 337 13.90 16.79 -26.76
C GLU A 337 13.63 16.10 -25.41
N TYR A 338 13.27 16.87 -24.38
CA TYR A 338 12.92 16.30 -23.08
C TYR A 338 11.60 15.52 -23.11
N ASN A 339 10.63 15.91 -23.94
CA ASN A 339 9.40 15.15 -24.13
C ASN A 339 9.71 13.78 -24.75
N ASP A 340 10.55 13.73 -25.78
CA ASP A 340 10.93 12.48 -26.43
C ASP A 340 11.68 11.55 -25.46
N SER A 341 12.60 12.11 -24.67
CA SER A 341 13.30 11.37 -23.61
C SER A 341 12.34 10.85 -22.54
N SER A 342 11.35 11.65 -22.11
CA SER A 342 10.33 11.24 -21.15
C SER A 342 9.45 10.11 -21.69
N LEU A 343 9.06 10.18 -22.97
CA LEU A 343 8.29 9.12 -23.62
C LEU A 343 9.10 7.82 -23.75
N TYR A 344 10.40 7.93 -24.00
CA TYR A 344 11.29 6.76 -24.05
C TYR A 344 11.39 6.10 -22.67
N GLU A 345 11.67 6.86 -21.61
CA GLU A 345 11.70 6.35 -20.23
C GLU A 345 10.37 5.67 -19.83
N LEU A 346 9.24 6.29 -20.19
CA LEU A 346 7.91 5.74 -19.91
C LEU A 346 7.72 4.40 -20.62
N ARG A 347 8.07 4.29 -21.89
CA ARG A 347 7.96 3.05 -22.66
C ARG A 347 8.87 1.96 -22.11
N GLU A 348 10.11 2.29 -21.78
CA GLU A 348 11.05 1.35 -21.17
C GLU A 348 10.54 0.83 -19.83
N SER A 349 10.06 1.73 -18.96
CA SER A 349 9.44 1.36 -17.69
C SER A 349 8.22 0.43 -17.88
N GLN A 350 7.35 0.73 -18.85
CA GLN A 350 6.19 -0.13 -19.16
C GLN A 350 6.62 -1.51 -19.65
N LEU A 351 7.64 -1.61 -20.49
CA LEU A 351 8.17 -2.89 -20.95
C LEU A 351 8.78 -3.71 -19.81
N GLN A 352 9.56 -3.08 -18.94
CA GLN A 352 10.13 -3.74 -17.74
C GLN A 352 9.02 -4.26 -16.81
N GLN A 353 7.96 -3.49 -16.61
CA GLN A 353 6.81 -3.89 -15.80
C GLN A 353 6.05 -5.07 -16.43
N MET A 354 5.83 -5.02 -17.76
CA MET A 354 5.22 -6.14 -18.49
C MET A 354 6.05 -7.41 -18.37
N GLN A 355 7.37 -7.31 -18.51
CA GLN A 355 8.28 -8.44 -18.35
C GLN A 355 8.23 -8.99 -16.92
N ALA A 356 8.28 -8.13 -15.90
CA ALA A 356 8.16 -8.54 -14.51
C ALA A 356 6.82 -9.25 -14.21
N MET A 357 5.70 -8.74 -14.74
CA MET A 357 4.39 -9.39 -14.63
C MET A 357 4.33 -10.74 -15.36
N TYR A 358 4.95 -10.85 -16.54
CA TYR A 358 5.02 -12.09 -17.28
C TYR A 358 5.84 -13.15 -16.54
N ASP A 359 7.04 -12.78 -16.08
CA ASP A 359 7.93 -13.67 -15.34
C ASP A 359 7.29 -14.11 -14.01
N TYR A 360 6.61 -13.21 -13.33
CA TYR A 360 5.83 -13.53 -12.14
C TYR A 360 4.71 -14.54 -12.43
N SER A 361 3.89 -14.30 -13.46
CA SER A 361 2.80 -15.20 -13.86
C SER A 361 3.33 -16.59 -14.24
N ARG A 362 4.45 -16.63 -14.97
CA ARG A 362 5.14 -17.88 -15.32
C ARG A 362 5.63 -18.62 -14.07
N ASN A 363 6.28 -17.92 -13.15
CA ASN A 363 6.78 -18.52 -11.91
C ASN A 363 5.66 -19.04 -11.02
N GLN A 364 4.53 -18.32 -10.93
CA GLN A 364 3.33 -18.80 -10.24
C GLN A 364 2.78 -20.10 -10.85
N LYS A 365 2.70 -20.15 -12.19
CA LYS A 365 2.25 -21.36 -12.89
C LYS A 365 3.16 -22.55 -12.58
N LEU A 366 4.48 -22.36 -12.68
CA LEU A 366 5.47 -23.39 -12.35
C LEU A 366 5.38 -23.85 -10.88
N ALA A 367 5.19 -22.90 -9.94
CA ALA A 367 5.01 -23.23 -8.53
C ALA A 367 3.74 -24.07 -8.28
N LYS A 368 2.60 -23.71 -8.88
CA LYS A 368 1.36 -24.48 -8.79
C LYS A 368 1.49 -25.88 -9.41
N GLU A 369 2.18 -25.99 -10.53
CA GLU A 369 2.46 -27.30 -11.16
C GLU A 369 3.36 -28.16 -10.27
N ALA A 370 4.38 -27.58 -9.64
CA ALA A 370 5.25 -28.27 -8.71
C ALA A 370 4.50 -28.74 -7.46
N GLU A 371 3.66 -27.88 -6.89
CA GLU A 371 2.79 -28.23 -5.74
C GLU A 371 1.82 -29.37 -6.09
N TYR A 372 1.17 -29.29 -7.25
CA TYR A 372 0.28 -30.36 -7.73
C TYR A 372 1.02 -31.71 -7.87
N LYS A 373 2.22 -31.69 -8.50
CA LYS A 373 3.06 -32.88 -8.62
C LYS A 373 3.49 -33.44 -7.25
N ALA A 374 3.85 -32.57 -6.31
CA ALA A 374 4.20 -32.97 -4.94
C ALA A 374 3.00 -33.65 -4.25
N LYS A 375 1.80 -33.08 -4.37
CA LYS A 375 0.56 -33.64 -3.82
C LYS A 375 0.21 -35.01 -4.45
N GLN A 376 0.38 -35.14 -5.76
CA GLN A 376 0.19 -36.42 -6.44
C GLN A 376 1.17 -37.48 -5.92
N ARG A 377 2.47 -37.15 -5.78
CA ARG A 377 3.48 -38.07 -5.21
C ARG A 377 3.11 -38.51 -3.80
N LEU A 378 2.66 -37.58 -2.96
CA LEU A 378 2.24 -37.88 -1.59
C LEU A 378 1.04 -38.85 -1.58
N ASN A 379 0.03 -38.62 -2.41
CA ASN A 379 -1.12 -39.51 -2.56
C ASN A 379 -0.69 -40.93 -3.04
N THR A 380 0.25 -41.00 -3.96
CA THR A 380 0.79 -42.29 -4.43
C THR A 380 1.50 -43.04 -3.29
N ILE A 381 2.28 -42.35 -2.46
CA ILE A 381 2.93 -42.92 -1.29
C ILE A 381 1.88 -43.48 -0.29
N TYR A 382 0.81 -42.70 -0.02
CA TYR A 382 -0.28 -43.17 0.85
C TYR A 382 -0.96 -44.42 0.29
N LEU A 383 -1.23 -44.50 -1.01
CA LEU A 383 -1.81 -45.68 -1.64
C LEU A 383 -0.89 -46.91 -1.52
N ILE A 384 0.43 -46.74 -1.68
CA ILE A 384 1.40 -47.84 -1.48
C ILE A 384 1.40 -48.32 -0.03
N ILE A 385 1.38 -47.42 0.94
CA ILE A 385 1.33 -47.76 2.37
C ILE A 385 0.04 -48.53 2.69
N ILE A 386 -1.11 -48.05 2.24
CA ILE A 386 -2.41 -48.72 2.47
C ILE A 386 -2.44 -50.12 1.86
N SER A 387 -1.94 -50.25 0.60
CA SER A 387 -1.89 -51.56 -0.07
C SER A 387 -0.96 -52.53 0.65
N SER A 388 0.21 -52.09 1.11
CA SER A 388 1.13 -52.95 1.88
C SER A 388 0.54 -53.38 3.23
N CYS A 389 -0.17 -52.48 3.93
CA CYS A 389 -0.89 -52.81 5.15
C CYS A 389 -1.98 -53.86 4.92
N MET A 390 -2.73 -53.73 3.81
CA MET A 390 -3.75 -54.76 3.46
C MET A 390 -3.15 -56.14 3.16
N ILE A 391 -1.98 -56.16 2.47
CA ILE A 391 -1.26 -57.41 2.20
C ILE A 391 -0.82 -58.07 3.54
N LEU A 392 -0.24 -57.30 4.45
CA LEU A 392 0.18 -57.76 5.76
C LEU A 392 -1.00 -58.32 6.59
N LEU A 393 -2.14 -57.60 6.62
CA LEU A 393 -3.33 -58.05 7.29
C LEU A 393 -3.89 -59.37 6.70
N SER A 394 -3.89 -59.49 5.39
CA SER A 394 -4.33 -60.73 4.72
C SER A 394 -3.39 -61.90 5.03
N ALA A 395 -2.07 -61.69 5.05
CA ALA A 395 -1.08 -62.70 5.46
C ALA A 395 -1.28 -63.14 6.90
N VAL A 396 -1.50 -62.22 7.85
CA VAL A 396 -1.80 -62.50 9.25
C VAL A 396 -3.12 -63.28 9.36
N TYR A 397 -4.16 -62.94 8.61
CA TYR A 397 -5.43 -63.65 8.58
C TYR A 397 -5.25 -65.10 8.10
N ILE A 398 -4.54 -65.31 6.99
CA ILE A 398 -4.25 -66.65 6.45
C ILE A 398 -3.44 -67.48 7.46
N TYR A 399 -2.43 -66.92 8.07
CA TYR A 399 -1.61 -67.55 9.10
C TYR A 399 -2.49 -68.01 10.30
N ARG A 400 -3.32 -67.11 10.84
CA ARG A 400 -4.25 -67.45 11.95
C ARG A 400 -5.27 -68.54 11.55
N LYS A 401 -5.79 -68.51 10.33
CA LYS A 401 -6.70 -69.53 9.79
C LYS A 401 -6.01 -70.90 9.71
N ASN A 402 -4.75 -70.95 9.30
CA ASN A 402 -3.96 -72.18 9.20
C ASN A 402 -3.64 -72.74 10.59
N ILE A 403 -3.31 -71.92 11.57
CA ILE A 403 -3.12 -72.36 12.97
C ILE A 403 -4.42 -72.92 13.52
N ARG A 404 -5.55 -72.24 13.34
CA ARG A 404 -6.89 -72.82 13.82
C ARG A 404 -7.18 -74.16 13.19
N LYS A 405 -6.92 -74.33 11.90
CA LYS A 405 -7.08 -75.66 11.26
C LYS A 405 -6.13 -76.69 11.81
N ARG A 406 -4.87 -76.38 12.11
CA ARG A 406 -3.90 -77.28 12.77
C ARG A 406 -4.38 -77.70 14.20
N ASN A 407 -4.75 -76.69 14.98
CA ASN A 407 -5.24 -76.97 16.36
C ASN A 407 -6.49 -77.77 16.35
N HIS A 408 -7.43 -77.56 15.42
CA HIS A 408 -8.63 -78.37 15.29
C HIS A 408 -8.30 -79.84 14.93
N LYS A 409 -7.36 -80.07 13.98
CA LYS A 409 -6.89 -81.43 13.66
C LYS A 409 -6.24 -82.12 14.85
N LEU A 410 -5.42 -81.40 15.64
CA LEU A 410 -4.82 -81.95 16.88
C LEU A 410 -5.87 -82.31 17.94
N LEU A 411 -6.89 -81.48 18.15
CA LEU A 411 -7.98 -81.75 19.05
C LEU A 411 -8.83 -82.98 18.64
N VAL A 412 -9.06 -83.12 17.33
CA VAL A 412 -9.75 -84.26 16.80
C VAL A 412 -8.93 -85.56 16.98
N ALA A 413 -7.59 -85.50 16.71
CA ALA A 413 -6.68 -86.60 16.94
C ALA A 413 -6.57 -87.00 18.42
N GLN A 414 -6.57 -86.04 19.37
CA GLN A 414 -6.59 -86.32 20.81
C GLN A 414 -7.93 -86.94 21.35
N ARG A 415 -9.04 -86.77 20.63
CA ARG A 415 -10.33 -87.36 20.98
C ARG A 415 -10.51 -88.79 20.44
N LEU A 416 -9.63 -89.26 19.55
CA LEU A 416 -9.66 -90.58 18.94
C LEU A 416 -8.70 -91.56 19.60
N TYR A 417 -7.91 -91.11 20.57
CA TYR A 417 -7.11 -91.94 21.51
C TYR A 417 -7.71 -91.82 22.93
#